data_74bd10187397a1eb4149962321c87307
#
_entry.id   74bd10187397a1eb4149962321c87307
#
_cell.length_a   1.000
_cell.length_b   1.000
_cell.length_c   1.000
_cell.angle_alpha   90.00
_cell.angle_beta   90.00
_cell.angle_gamma   90.00
#
_symmetry.space_group_name_H-M   'P 1'
#
loop_
_entity.id
_entity.type
_entity.pdbx_description
1 polymer ?
#
loop_
_entity_poly.entity_id
_entity_poly.type
_entity_poly.pdbx_seq_one_letter_code
_entity_poly.pdbx_strand_id
1 'polypeptide(L)'
;GGSISGFLLKGVSIPKGNYYFGKFPEDVAVFRYKGSYSDLPEFYKTIYNQWFPYSMYHQKRPLTFEVYLNTPDETPVEELLTEIYIPIDK
;
A
#
# COMPACT_ATOMS: atom_id res chain seq x y z
N GLY A 1 3.99 13.49 -2.36
CA GLY A 1 3.89 12.12 -2.33
C GLY A 1 3.00 11.54 -1.29
N GLY A 2 3.11 10.28 -1.16
CA GLY A 2 2.29 9.54 -0.27
C GLY A 2 2.77 9.59 1.16
N SER A 3 2.02 8.94 2.02
CA SER A 3 2.29 8.91 3.46
C SER A 3 3.54 8.11 3.81
N ILE A 4 4.16 7.46 2.86
CA ILE A 4 5.34 6.65 3.09
C ILE A 4 6.64 7.32 2.69
N SER A 5 6.58 8.59 2.28
CA SER A 5 7.72 9.24 1.68
C SER A 5 8.93 9.39 2.61
N GLY A 6 8.72 9.42 3.90
CA GLY A 6 9.80 9.75 4.82
C GLY A 6 10.69 8.60 5.26
N PHE A 7 10.42 7.37 4.86
CA PHE A 7 11.20 6.26 5.39
C PHE A 7 11.78 5.33 4.35
N LEU A 8 12.12 5.86 3.23
CA LEU A 8 12.82 5.09 2.22
C LEU A 8 14.29 4.99 2.51
N LEU A 9 14.70 5.30 3.72
CA LEU A 9 16.08 5.29 4.12
C LEU A 9 16.47 3.90 4.61
N LYS A 10 17.58 3.40 4.15
CA LYS A 10 18.16 2.15 4.62
C LYS A 10 17.27 0.94 4.41
N GLY A 11 16.42 0.97 3.41
CA GLY A 11 15.58 -0.17 3.13
C GLY A 11 14.52 -0.42 4.18
N VAL A 12 14.13 0.61 4.89
CA VAL A 12 13.12 0.48 5.93
C VAL A 12 11.78 0.16 5.30
N SER A 13 11.04 -0.70 5.95
CA SER A 13 9.71 -1.07 5.48
C SER A 13 8.70 0.05 5.71
N ILE A 14 7.54 -0.11 5.10
CA ILE A 14 6.43 0.79 5.29
C ILE A 14 6.02 0.77 6.76
N PRO A 15 5.79 1.93 7.41
CA PRO A 15 5.40 1.96 8.81
C PRO A 15 4.11 1.20 9.06
N LYS A 16 3.98 0.64 10.25
CA LYS A 16 2.80 -0.13 10.61
C LYS A 16 1.49 0.62 10.43
N GLY A 17 1.51 1.92 10.58
CA GLY A 17 0.29 2.70 10.40
C GLY A 17 -0.25 2.70 8.99
N ASN A 18 0.54 2.27 8.03
CA ASN A 18 0.17 2.29 6.62
C ASN A 18 -0.23 0.93 6.08
N TYR A 19 -0.15 -0.11 6.87
CA TYR A 19 -0.54 -1.44 6.40
C TYR A 19 -1.00 -2.31 7.56
N TYR A 20 -1.77 -3.34 7.24
CA TYR A 20 -2.20 -4.35 8.20
C TYR A 20 -2.52 -5.64 7.45
N PHE A 21 -2.69 -6.72 8.19
CA PHE A 21 -3.02 -8.01 7.60
C PHE A 21 -4.49 -8.31 7.79
N GLY A 22 -5.08 -9.03 6.85
CA GLY A 22 -6.48 -9.36 6.90
C GLY A 22 -6.78 -10.65 6.17
N LYS A 23 -8.07 -10.96 6.10
CA LYS A 23 -8.59 -12.12 5.38
C LYS A 23 -9.54 -11.63 4.30
N PHE A 24 -9.32 -12.09 3.04
CA PHE A 24 -10.19 -11.64 1.96
C PHE A 24 -9.86 -12.36 0.67
N PRO A 25 -10.51 -13.36 0.37
CA PRO A 25 -10.87 -14.61 1.01
C PRO A 25 -9.68 -15.38 1.52
N GLU A 26 -8.49 -14.84 1.40
CA GLU A 26 -7.24 -15.43 1.82
C GLU A 26 -6.46 -14.36 2.57
N ASP A 27 -5.31 -14.70 3.08
CA ASP A 27 -4.49 -13.73 3.78
C ASP A 27 -4.05 -12.64 2.83
N VAL A 28 -4.19 -11.40 3.24
CA VAL A 28 -3.81 -10.25 2.44
C VAL A 28 -3.00 -9.28 3.29
N ALA A 29 -2.13 -8.53 2.63
CA ALA A 29 -1.53 -7.35 3.22
C ALA A 29 -2.30 -6.15 2.68
N VAL A 30 -2.68 -5.26 3.56
CA VAL A 30 -3.46 -4.08 3.18
C VAL A 30 -2.60 -2.85 3.44
N PHE A 31 -2.39 -2.06 2.39
CA PHE A 31 -1.58 -0.85 2.47
C PHE A 31 -2.48 0.36 2.29
N ARG A 32 -2.41 1.28 3.22
CA ARG A 32 -3.22 2.50 3.14
C ARG A 32 -2.36 3.63 2.58
N TYR A 33 -2.83 4.20 1.48
CA TYR A 33 -2.14 5.29 0.81
C TYR A 33 -2.97 6.55 0.91
N LYS A 34 -2.34 7.65 1.32
CA LYS A 34 -2.97 8.95 1.37
C LYS A 34 -2.28 9.86 0.37
N GLY A 35 -3.03 10.37 -0.58
CA GLY A 35 -2.50 11.29 -1.57
C GLY A 35 -3.14 11.13 -2.93
N SER A 36 -2.56 11.80 -3.91
CA SER A 36 -3.04 11.82 -5.27
C SER A 36 -2.92 10.47 -5.94
N TYR A 37 -3.91 10.13 -6.77
CA TYR A 37 -3.84 8.89 -7.55
C TYR A 37 -2.65 8.89 -8.51
N SER A 38 -2.19 10.05 -8.90
CA SER A 38 -1.06 10.12 -9.83
C SER A 38 0.24 9.63 -9.21
N ASP A 39 0.32 9.59 -7.88
CA ASP A 39 1.50 9.09 -7.17
C ASP A 39 1.37 7.63 -6.75
N LEU A 40 0.25 6.99 -7.04
CA LEU A 40 0.06 5.58 -6.70
C LEU A 40 1.14 4.67 -7.28
N PRO A 41 1.58 4.85 -8.53
CA PRO A 41 2.64 3.98 -9.06
C PRO A 41 3.91 4.02 -8.22
N GLU A 42 4.26 5.17 -7.66
CA GLU A 42 5.44 5.27 -6.78
C GLU A 42 5.20 4.52 -5.47
N PHE A 43 3.98 4.57 -4.96
CA PHE A 43 3.64 3.83 -3.75
C PHE A 43 3.77 2.32 -4.00
N TYR A 44 3.29 1.85 -5.15
CA TYR A 44 3.44 0.44 -5.52
C TYR A 44 4.91 0.05 -5.62
N LYS A 45 5.74 0.91 -6.20
CA LYS A 45 7.18 0.64 -6.26
C LYS A 45 7.76 0.48 -4.87
N THR A 46 7.33 1.30 -3.93
CA THR A 46 7.80 1.20 -2.55
C THR A 46 7.39 -0.13 -1.93
N ILE A 47 6.16 -0.56 -2.17
CA ILE A 47 5.71 -1.85 -1.65
C ILE A 47 6.59 -2.97 -2.18
N TYR A 48 6.80 -3.02 -3.48
CA TYR A 48 7.51 -4.14 -4.10
C TYR A 48 9.01 -4.08 -3.87
N ASN A 49 9.58 -2.89 -3.74
CA ASN A 49 11.03 -2.74 -3.60
C ASN A 49 11.50 -2.60 -2.16
N GLN A 50 10.63 -2.13 -1.28
CA GLN A 50 11.00 -1.83 0.10
C GLN A 50 10.30 -2.76 1.10
N TRP A 51 9.04 -3.06 0.88
CA TRP A 51 8.30 -3.85 1.87
C TRP A 51 8.46 -5.35 1.65
N PHE A 52 8.18 -5.84 0.44
CA PHE A 52 8.21 -7.27 0.18
C PHE A 52 9.58 -7.91 0.46
N PRO A 53 10.70 -7.30 0.03
CA PRO A 53 12.00 -7.94 0.26
C PRO A 53 12.32 -8.15 1.73
N TYR A 54 11.79 -7.33 2.60
CA TYR A 54 12.08 -7.41 4.04
C TYR A 54 10.95 -8.02 4.85
N SER A 55 9.84 -8.35 4.23
CA SER A 55 8.65 -8.82 4.95
C SER A 55 8.62 -10.32 5.20
N MET A 56 9.39 -11.07 4.43
CA MET A 56 9.37 -12.54 4.42
C MET A 56 8.07 -13.10 3.85
N TYR A 57 7.26 -12.26 3.22
CA TYR A 57 6.06 -12.68 2.50
C TYR A 57 6.29 -12.59 1.01
N HIS A 58 5.49 -13.33 0.26
CA HIS A 58 5.50 -13.28 -1.19
C HIS A 58 4.10 -12.94 -1.67
N GLN A 59 4.00 -12.30 -2.80
CA GLN A 59 2.70 -12.07 -3.41
C GLN A 59 2.18 -13.40 -3.94
N LYS A 60 0.99 -13.78 -3.49
CA LYS A 60 0.46 -15.10 -3.78
C LYS A 60 0.01 -15.25 -5.23
N ARG A 61 -0.51 -14.17 -5.81
CA ARG A 61 -0.96 -14.19 -7.21
C ARG A 61 -0.74 -12.80 -7.80
N PRO A 62 -0.62 -12.69 -9.11
CA PRO A 62 -0.25 -11.43 -9.76
C PRO A 62 -1.45 -10.48 -9.90
N LEU A 63 -2.12 -10.18 -8.81
CA LEU A 63 -3.22 -9.23 -8.83
C LEU A 63 -3.28 -8.49 -7.50
N THR A 64 -3.90 -7.31 -7.56
CA THR A 64 -4.11 -6.48 -6.39
C THR A 64 -5.51 -5.90 -6.46
N PHE A 65 -6.04 -5.52 -5.30
CA PHE A 65 -7.34 -4.87 -5.22
C PHE A 65 -7.17 -3.51 -4.60
N GLU A 66 -7.93 -2.54 -5.09
CA GLU A 66 -7.89 -1.18 -4.55
C GLU A 66 -9.27 -0.82 -4.06
N VAL A 67 -9.31 -0.23 -2.87
CA VAL A 67 -10.56 0.28 -2.30
C VAL A 67 -10.37 1.78 -2.10
N TYR A 68 -11.24 2.57 -2.72
CA TYR A 68 -11.17 4.02 -2.60
C TYR A 68 -12.09 4.44 -1.46
N LEU A 69 -11.48 4.92 -0.37
CA LEU A 69 -12.24 5.24 0.84
C LEU A 69 -12.95 6.58 0.75
N ASN A 70 -12.50 7.44 -0.14
CA ASN A 70 -13.16 8.71 -0.46
C ASN A 70 -12.91 9.03 -1.92
N THR A 71 -13.48 10.11 -2.41
CA THR A 71 -13.45 10.42 -3.84
C THR A 71 -13.00 11.86 -4.06
N PRO A 72 -12.45 12.18 -5.25
CA PRO A 72 -11.95 13.53 -5.53
C PRO A 72 -13.01 14.62 -5.56
N ASP A 73 -14.28 14.26 -5.77
CA ASP A 73 -15.34 15.24 -5.80
C ASP A 73 -15.75 15.70 -4.41
N GLU A 74 -15.34 14.99 -3.36
CA GLU A 74 -15.66 15.36 -1.99
C GLU A 74 -14.43 15.66 -1.14
N THR A 75 -13.23 15.34 -1.63
CA THR A 75 -12.04 15.34 -0.83
C THR A 75 -10.90 16.01 -1.58
N PRO A 76 -10.10 16.86 -0.92
CA PRO A 76 -8.90 17.40 -1.57
C PRO A 76 -7.97 16.28 -2.00
N VAL A 77 -7.28 16.51 -3.10
CA VAL A 77 -6.42 15.49 -3.72
C VAL A 77 -5.39 14.95 -2.75
N GLU A 78 -4.81 15.81 -1.91
CA GLU A 78 -3.78 15.40 -0.96
C GLU A 78 -4.33 14.54 0.17
N GLU A 79 -5.65 14.50 0.32
CA GLU A 79 -6.29 13.75 1.40
C GLU A 79 -7.05 12.53 0.92
N LEU A 80 -6.91 12.20 -0.35
CA LEU A 80 -7.54 10.99 -0.88
C LEU A 80 -6.94 9.76 -0.21
N LEU A 81 -7.80 8.82 0.17
CA LEU A 81 -7.37 7.59 0.83
C LEU A 81 -7.72 6.41 -0.05
N THR A 82 -6.72 5.57 -0.25
CA THR A 82 -6.86 4.34 -1.03
C THR A 82 -6.26 3.20 -0.23
N GLU A 83 -6.95 2.07 -0.19
CA GLU A 83 -6.37 0.86 0.38
C GLU A 83 -6.04 -0.11 -0.73
N ILE A 84 -4.87 -0.70 -0.65
CA ILE A 84 -4.39 -1.66 -1.64
C ILE A 84 -4.30 -3.02 -0.96
N TYR A 85 -5.01 -3.99 -1.50
CA TYR A 85 -5.06 -5.34 -0.97
C TYR A 85 -4.24 -6.25 -1.85
N ILE A 86 -3.23 -6.88 -1.27
CA ILE A 86 -2.34 -7.77 -2.03
C ILE A 86 -2.37 -9.15 -1.36
N PRO A 87 -2.86 -10.18 -2.06
CA PRO A 87 -2.82 -11.54 -1.52
C PRO A 87 -1.39 -11.97 -1.27
N ILE A 88 -1.14 -12.53 -0.09
CA ILE A 88 0.21 -12.89 0.32
C ILE A 88 0.29 -14.33 0.78
N ASP A 89 1.53 -14.83 0.79
CA ASP A 89 1.84 -16.18 1.19
C ASP A 89 3.23 -16.16 1.82
N LYS A 90 3.49 -17.10 2.69
CA LYS A 90 4.82 -17.20 3.31
C LYS A 90 5.81 -18.05 2.48
#